data_7f48b0975677b9fb9e0fd1f9a7e82be2
#
_entry.id   7f48b0975677b9fb9e0fd1f9a7e82be2
#
_cell.length_a   1.000
_cell.length_b   1.000
_cell.length_c   1.000
_cell.angle_alpha   90.00
_cell.angle_beta   90.00
_cell.angle_gamma   90.00
#
_symmetry.space_group_name_H-M   'P 1'
#
loop_
_entity.id
_entity.type
_entity.pdbx_description
1 polymer ?
#
loop_
_entity_poly.entity_id
_entity_poly.type
_entity_poly.pdbx_seq_one_letter_code
_entity_poly.pdbx_strand_id
1 'polypeptide(L)'
;MQDITKMIFPDWYQCRYDQDVLALANHLGRKKGKETFTFEDPEYVILEAGVDKDMAIVGLHLGIYVEKTVEEIAKEMNQPEDYVEEQLKKLAFYGVAFWNTDKKRNVDVFWAETWIPGTMEVIVNSQEN
;
A
#
# COMPACT_ATOMS: atom_id res chain seq x y z
N MET A 1 19.02 -0.21 21.61
CA MET A 1 18.29 0.52 20.57
C MET A 1 16.81 0.34 20.80
N GLN A 2 16.06 1.42 20.74
CA GLN A 2 14.63 1.37 20.97
C GLN A 2 13.92 0.69 19.81
N ASP A 3 12.97 -0.17 20.12
CA ASP A 3 12.18 -0.86 19.11
C ASP A 3 11.12 0.12 18.56
N ILE A 4 11.27 0.53 17.30
CA ILE A 4 10.38 1.49 16.66
C ILE A 4 8.93 0.97 16.62
N THR A 5 8.75 -0.34 16.46
CA THR A 5 7.39 -0.91 16.38
C THR A 5 6.63 -0.70 17.68
N LYS A 6 7.31 -0.74 18.82
CA LYS A 6 6.69 -0.48 20.12
C LYS A 6 6.35 0.97 20.33
N MET A 7 7.02 1.89 19.63
CA MET A 7 6.71 3.32 19.70
C MET A 7 5.49 3.69 18.89
N ILE A 8 5.21 2.96 17.82
CA ILE A 8 4.13 3.24 16.86
C ILE A 8 2.89 2.42 17.18
N PHE A 9 3.07 1.15 17.57
CA PHE A 9 1.99 0.21 17.80
C PHE A 9 2.02 -0.31 19.25
N PRO A 10 0.84 -0.67 19.79
CA PRO A 10 0.78 -1.21 21.14
C PRO A 10 1.40 -2.60 21.23
N ASP A 11 1.69 -3.03 22.48
CA ASP A 11 2.34 -4.32 22.76
C ASP A 11 1.56 -5.52 22.24
N TRP A 12 0.24 -5.37 22.03
CA TRP A 12 -0.57 -6.47 21.48
C TRP A 12 -0.38 -6.67 19.97
N TYR A 13 0.31 -5.75 19.29
CA TYR A 13 0.57 -5.91 17.87
C TYR A 13 1.44 -7.14 17.62
N GLN A 14 1.02 -7.96 16.67
CA GLN A 14 1.78 -9.14 16.25
C GLN A 14 1.99 -9.10 14.74
N CYS A 15 3.23 -9.24 14.33
CA CYS A 15 3.58 -9.30 12.91
C CYS A 15 3.06 -10.60 12.30
N ARG A 16 2.40 -10.48 11.14
CA ARG A 16 1.88 -11.64 10.41
C ARG A 16 2.92 -12.24 9.46
N TYR A 17 4.04 -11.56 9.27
CA TYR A 17 5.09 -11.96 8.32
C TYR A 17 4.51 -12.21 6.93
N ASP A 18 3.64 -11.29 6.46
CA ASP A 18 2.95 -11.41 5.18
C ASP A 18 3.88 -11.00 4.05
N GLN A 19 4.27 -11.98 3.22
CA GLN A 19 5.20 -11.75 2.11
C GLN A 19 4.63 -10.79 1.06
N ASP A 20 3.32 -10.81 0.86
CA ASP A 20 2.69 -9.94 -0.13
C ASP A 20 2.67 -8.48 0.35
N VAL A 21 2.44 -8.28 1.64
CA VAL A 21 2.51 -6.93 2.23
C VAL A 21 3.95 -6.42 2.19
N LEU A 22 4.93 -7.30 2.47
CA LEU A 22 6.33 -6.92 2.37
C LEU A 22 6.70 -6.57 0.92
N ALA A 23 6.23 -7.36 -0.04
CA ALA A 23 6.44 -7.07 -1.46
C ALA A 23 5.85 -5.71 -1.84
N LEU A 24 4.66 -5.39 -1.32
CA LEU A 24 4.04 -4.10 -1.55
C LEU A 24 4.87 -2.97 -0.95
N ALA A 25 5.40 -3.16 0.26
CA ALA A 25 6.27 -2.16 0.89
C ALA A 25 7.47 -1.87 -0.01
N ASN A 26 8.08 -2.90 -0.57
CA ASN A 26 9.22 -2.74 -1.47
C ASN A 26 8.83 -2.13 -2.81
N HIS A 27 7.61 -2.38 -3.27
CA HIS A 27 7.08 -1.78 -4.50
C HIS A 27 6.87 -0.27 -4.36
N LEU A 28 6.36 0.14 -3.21
CA LEU A 28 6.02 1.55 -2.94
C LEU A 28 7.21 2.35 -2.42
N GLY A 29 8.06 1.70 -1.63
CA GLY A 29 9.12 2.38 -0.93
C GLY A 29 10.42 2.43 -1.71
N ARG A 30 11.25 3.39 -1.34
CA ARG A 30 12.63 3.45 -1.83
C ARG A 30 13.55 3.62 -0.65
N LYS A 31 14.25 2.54 -0.32
CA LYS A 31 15.27 2.60 0.71
C LYS A 31 16.56 3.11 0.08
N LYS A 32 17.30 3.93 0.81
CA LYS A 32 18.61 4.41 0.34
C LYS A 32 19.55 3.24 0.11
N GLY A 33 20.21 3.22 -1.04
CA GLY A 33 21.11 2.15 -1.43
C GLY A 33 20.38 1.01 -2.11
N LYS A 34 20.96 -0.19 -2.06
CA LYS A 34 20.43 -1.38 -2.74
C LYS A 34 19.61 -2.28 -1.82
N GLU A 35 19.41 -1.87 -0.57
CA GLU A 35 18.69 -2.67 0.40
C GLU A 35 17.19 -2.61 0.18
N THR A 36 16.51 -3.68 0.53
CA THR A 36 15.05 -3.76 0.51
C THR A 36 14.53 -3.72 1.93
N PHE A 37 13.24 -3.41 2.07
CA PHE A 37 12.59 -3.46 3.38
C PHE A 37 12.47 -4.90 3.86
N THR A 38 12.49 -5.05 5.17
CA THR A 38 12.30 -6.33 5.86
C THR A 38 11.09 -6.24 6.78
N PHE A 39 10.69 -7.36 7.37
CA PHE A 39 9.57 -7.39 8.32
C PHE A 39 9.81 -6.53 9.57
N GLU A 40 11.04 -6.14 9.83
CA GLU A 40 11.41 -5.34 11.00
C GLU A 40 11.36 -3.84 10.70
N ASP A 41 11.30 -3.46 9.44
CA ASP A 41 11.29 -2.06 9.07
C ASP A 41 9.93 -1.41 9.35
N PRO A 42 9.92 -0.15 9.83
CA PRO A 42 8.65 0.54 10.12
C PRO A 42 7.74 0.67 8.91
N GLU A 43 8.30 0.75 7.71
CA GLU A 43 7.53 0.80 6.46
C GLU A 43 6.63 -0.43 6.31
N TYR A 44 7.17 -1.62 6.60
CA TYR A 44 6.37 -2.83 6.58
C TYR A 44 5.31 -2.82 7.68
N VAL A 45 5.71 -2.47 8.91
CA VAL A 45 4.82 -2.51 10.06
C VAL A 45 3.63 -1.57 9.88
N ILE A 46 3.88 -0.36 9.40
CA ILE A 46 2.83 0.62 9.15
C ILE A 46 1.88 0.11 8.06
N LEU A 47 2.42 -0.46 7.01
CA LEU A 47 1.61 -0.98 5.90
C LEU A 47 0.75 -2.16 6.35
N GLU A 48 1.34 -3.10 7.09
CA GLU A 48 0.62 -4.27 7.59
C GLU A 48 -0.56 -3.91 8.48
N ALA A 49 -0.47 -2.79 9.20
CA ALA A 49 -1.54 -2.36 10.11
C ALA A 49 -2.85 -2.10 9.38
N GLY A 50 -2.82 -1.68 8.12
CA GLY A 50 -4.02 -1.36 7.36
C GLY A 50 -4.23 -2.17 6.10
N VAL A 51 -3.22 -2.92 5.67
CA VAL A 51 -3.25 -3.66 4.40
C VAL A 51 -3.17 -5.16 4.67
N ASP A 52 -4.16 -5.89 4.20
CA ASP A 52 -4.15 -7.34 4.26
C ASP A 52 -3.54 -7.93 2.98
N LYS A 53 -3.49 -9.26 2.92
CA LYS A 53 -2.90 -9.99 1.81
C LYS A 53 -3.58 -9.67 0.48
N ASP A 54 -4.91 -9.66 0.45
CA ASP A 54 -5.66 -9.42 -0.79
C ASP A 54 -5.43 -8.00 -1.32
N MET A 55 -5.46 -7.03 -0.42
CA MET A 55 -5.15 -5.64 -0.77
C MET A 55 -3.72 -5.52 -1.31
N ALA A 56 -2.77 -6.20 -0.66
CA ALA A 56 -1.37 -6.14 -1.06
C ALA A 56 -1.15 -6.69 -2.46
N ILE A 57 -1.78 -7.82 -2.78
CA ILE A 57 -1.65 -8.44 -4.10
C ILE A 57 -2.16 -7.49 -5.19
N VAL A 58 -3.30 -6.86 -4.97
CA VAL A 58 -3.83 -5.87 -5.92
C VAL A 58 -2.90 -4.65 -5.99
N GLY A 59 -2.41 -4.21 -4.84
CA GLY A 59 -1.51 -3.06 -4.76
C GLY A 59 -0.22 -3.23 -5.57
N LEU A 60 0.25 -4.47 -5.71
CA LEU A 60 1.45 -4.75 -6.51
C LEU A 60 1.25 -4.43 -7.99
N HIS A 61 0.01 -4.36 -8.45
CA HIS A 61 -0.32 -4.02 -9.82
C HIS A 61 -0.52 -2.52 -10.05
N LEU A 62 -0.48 -1.71 -8.97
CA LEU A 62 -0.53 -0.26 -9.11
C LEU A 62 0.75 0.24 -9.77
N GLY A 63 0.60 1.12 -10.77
CA GLY A 63 1.76 1.77 -11.38
C GLY A 63 2.24 2.90 -10.47
N ILE A 64 3.55 3.03 -10.32
CA ILE A 64 4.14 4.14 -9.55
C ILE A 64 4.13 5.37 -10.45
N TYR A 65 3.26 6.32 -10.13
CA TYR A 65 2.97 7.51 -10.95
C TYR A 65 2.46 7.16 -12.35
N VAL A 66 1.88 5.95 -12.51
CA VAL A 66 1.31 5.50 -13.78
C VAL A 66 -0.14 5.11 -13.54
N GLU A 67 -1.05 5.83 -14.19
CA GLU A 67 -2.49 5.59 -14.05
C GLU A 67 -2.91 4.30 -14.76
N LYS A 68 -3.76 3.51 -14.08
CA LYS A 68 -4.37 2.31 -14.64
C LYS A 68 -5.84 2.26 -14.26
N THR A 69 -6.67 1.73 -15.15
CA THR A 69 -8.08 1.52 -14.88
C THR A 69 -8.27 0.21 -14.10
N VAL A 70 -9.45 0.05 -13.47
CA VAL A 70 -9.82 -1.21 -12.82
C VAL A 70 -9.76 -2.35 -13.83
N GLU A 71 -10.25 -2.12 -15.04
CA GLU A 71 -10.25 -3.12 -16.12
C GLU A 71 -8.84 -3.61 -16.44
N GLU A 72 -7.89 -2.66 -16.55
CA GLU A 72 -6.50 -3.00 -16.85
C GLU A 72 -5.88 -3.86 -15.74
N ILE A 73 -6.08 -3.48 -14.48
CA ILE A 73 -5.54 -4.21 -13.34
C ILE A 73 -6.20 -5.59 -13.24
N ALA A 74 -7.52 -5.65 -13.39
CA ALA A 74 -8.25 -6.91 -13.32
C ALA A 74 -7.77 -7.89 -14.41
N LYS A 75 -7.48 -7.38 -15.59
CA LYS A 75 -6.95 -8.17 -16.67
C LYS A 75 -5.54 -8.69 -16.38
N GLU A 76 -4.67 -7.84 -15.84
CA GLU A 76 -3.33 -8.25 -15.43
C GLU A 76 -3.38 -9.38 -14.40
N MET A 77 -4.33 -9.31 -13.48
CA MET A 77 -4.47 -10.26 -12.39
C MET A 77 -5.32 -11.49 -12.74
N ASN A 78 -6.03 -11.44 -13.86
CA ASN A 78 -7.04 -12.44 -14.23
C ASN A 78 -8.06 -12.62 -13.11
N GLN A 79 -8.60 -11.50 -12.61
CA GLN A 79 -9.57 -11.45 -11.53
C GLN A 79 -10.78 -10.60 -11.93
N PRO A 80 -11.94 -10.81 -11.30
CA PRO A 80 -13.13 -9.99 -11.57
C PRO A 80 -12.90 -8.51 -11.24
N GLU A 81 -13.48 -7.63 -12.04
CA GLU A 81 -13.33 -6.19 -11.84
C GLU A 81 -13.92 -5.74 -10.51
N ASP A 82 -15.06 -6.29 -10.09
CA ASP A 82 -15.70 -5.94 -8.81
C ASP A 82 -14.76 -6.19 -7.64
N TYR A 83 -14.09 -7.33 -7.66
CA TYR A 83 -13.15 -7.71 -6.62
C TYR A 83 -11.96 -6.75 -6.57
N VAL A 84 -11.40 -6.46 -7.75
CA VAL A 84 -10.25 -5.56 -7.88
C VAL A 84 -10.63 -4.15 -7.42
N GLU A 85 -11.79 -3.67 -7.84
CA GLU A 85 -12.28 -2.34 -7.45
C GLU A 85 -12.43 -2.23 -5.93
N GLU A 86 -12.98 -3.27 -5.29
CA GLU A 86 -13.13 -3.28 -3.84
C GLU A 86 -11.78 -3.13 -3.14
N GLN A 87 -10.77 -3.88 -3.58
CA GLN A 87 -9.44 -3.81 -2.99
C GLN A 87 -8.79 -2.45 -3.25
N LEU A 88 -8.96 -1.89 -4.44
CA LEU A 88 -8.41 -0.58 -4.77
C LEU A 88 -9.03 0.53 -3.89
N LYS A 89 -10.32 0.44 -3.62
CA LYS A 89 -11.00 1.40 -2.75
C LYS A 89 -10.48 1.31 -1.31
N LYS A 90 -10.22 0.10 -0.83
CA LYS A 90 -9.62 -0.09 0.49
C LYS A 90 -8.21 0.50 0.56
N LEU A 91 -7.41 0.27 -0.49
CA LEU A 91 -6.07 0.84 -0.58
C LEU A 91 -6.12 2.37 -0.64
N ALA A 92 -7.09 2.93 -1.36
CA ALA A 92 -7.26 4.38 -1.43
C ALA A 92 -7.68 4.95 -0.07
N PHE A 93 -8.54 4.26 0.64
CA PHE A 93 -8.96 4.68 1.98
C PHE A 93 -7.78 4.72 2.95
N TYR A 94 -6.88 3.76 2.85
CA TYR A 94 -5.70 3.71 3.70
C TYR A 94 -4.57 4.64 3.24
N GLY A 95 -4.71 5.25 2.07
CA GLY A 95 -3.71 6.20 1.55
C GLY A 95 -2.61 5.58 0.69
N VAL A 96 -2.74 4.31 0.32
CA VAL A 96 -1.76 3.61 -0.52
C VAL A 96 -2.03 3.86 -1.99
N ALA A 97 -3.29 3.84 -2.39
CA ALA A 97 -3.68 4.11 -3.77
C ALA A 97 -4.25 5.53 -3.88
N PHE A 98 -3.99 6.16 -5.00
CA PHE A 98 -4.59 7.43 -5.39
C PHE A 98 -5.52 7.18 -6.55
N TRP A 99 -6.53 8.01 -6.72
CA TRP A 99 -7.48 7.83 -7.81
C TRP A 99 -8.00 9.16 -8.31
N ASN A 100 -8.45 9.14 -9.56
CA ASN A 100 -9.10 10.29 -10.17
C ASN A 100 -10.01 9.77 -11.28
N THR A 101 -10.97 10.59 -11.70
CA THR A 101 -11.80 10.26 -12.84
C THR A 101 -11.19 10.85 -14.11
N ASP A 102 -10.91 9.98 -15.09
CA ASP A 102 -10.48 10.42 -16.40
C ASP A 102 -11.74 10.84 -17.18
N LYS A 103 -11.92 12.15 -17.28
CA LYS A 103 -13.13 12.70 -17.89
C LYS A 103 -13.28 12.38 -19.38
N LYS A 104 -12.17 12.18 -20.07
CA LYS A 104 -12.19 11.85 -21.48
C LYS A 104 -12.71 10.45 -21.74
N ARG A 105 -12.28 9.49 -20.91
CA ARG A 105 -12.72 8.09 -21.02
C ARG A 105 -13.92 7.78 -20.13
N ASN A 106 -14.26 8.68 -19.23
CA ASN A 106 -15.30 8.51 -18.22
C ASN A 106 -15.10 7.24 -17.38
N VAL A 107 -13.86 7.04 -16.93
CA VAL A 107 -13.49 5.92 -16.07
C VAL A 107 -12.59 6.42 -14.94
N ASP A 108 -12.61 5.71 -13.82
CA ASP A 108 -11.70 5.98 -12.73
C ASP A 108 -10.36 5.33 -12.99
N VAL A 109 -9.30 6.05 -12.67
CA VAL A 109 -7.93 5.55 -12.80
C VAL A 109 -7.27 5.57 -11.43
N PHE A 110 -6.40 4.61 -11.19
CA PHE A 110 -5.72 4.42 -9.93
C PHE A 110 -4.22 4.35 -10.17
N TRP A 111 -3.45 4.84 -9.20
CA TRP A 111 -1.99 4.77 -9.23
C TRP A 111 -1.45 4.79 -7.82
N ALA A 112 -0.16 4.52 -7.68
CA ALA A 112 0.53 4.67 -6.42
C ALA A 112 1.66 5.69 -6.58
N GLU A 113 2.11 6.23 -5.46
CA GLU A 113 3.25 7.14 -5.41
C GLU A 113 4.28 6.57 -4.46
N THR A 114 5.55 6.90 -4.67
CA THR A 114 6.58 6.43 -3.76
C THR A 114 6.34 7.01 -2.37
N TRP A 115 6.55 6.17 -1.36
CA TRP A 115 6.45 6.63 0.01
C TRP A 115 7.61 7.57 0.30
N ILE A 116 7.26 8.74 0.82
CA ILE A 116 8.20 9.74 1.31
C ILE A 116 7.94 9.92 2.80
N PRO A 117 8.92 10.47 3.57
CA PRO A 117 8.75 10.64 5.01
C PRO A 117 7.45 11.33 5.42
N GLY A 118 7.01 12.33 4.67
CA GLY A 118 5.75 13.04 4.95
C GLY A 118 4.53 12.15 4.89
N THR A 119 4.46 11.23 3.94
CA THR A 119 3.35 10.27 3.82
C THR A 119 3.32 9.34 5.03
N MET A 120 4.47 8.84 5.46
CA MET A 120 4.57 8.00 6.63
C MET A 120 4.11 8.73 7.89
N GLU A 121 4.48 9.99 8.04
CA GLU A 121 4.06 10.81 9.18
C GLU A 121 2.54 10.95 9.23
N VAL A 122 1.89 11.14 8.10
CA VAL A 122 0.44 11.24 8.05
C VAL A 122 -0.22 9.94 8.51
N ILE A 123 0.28 8.81 8.06
CA ILE A 123 -0.24 7.49 8.45
C ILE A 123 -0.06 7.27 9.95
N VAL A 124 1.12 7.55 10.48
CA VAL A 124 1.43 7.40 11.90
C VAL A 124 0.52 8.31 12.74
N ASN A 125 0.39 9.57 12.35
CA ASN A 125 -0.44 10.52 13.08
C ASN A 125 -1.92 10.10 13.09
N SER A 126 -2.41 9.53 12.00
CA SER A 126 -3.77 9.01 11.92
C SER A 126 -4.01 7.89 12.93
N GLN A 127 -2.99 7.11 13.23
CA GLN A 127 -3.09 6.00 14.18
C GLN A 127 -2.97 6.45 15.62
N GLU A 128 -2.31 7.55 15.89
CA GLU A 128 -2.17 8.10 17.23
C GLU A 128 -3.44 8.75 17.75
N ASN A 129 -4.32 9.11 16.86
CA ASN A 129 -5.60 9.71 17.22
C ASN A 129 -6.69 8.63 17.30
#